data_cef7f0e531ba3dac87d6a7dfede53007
#
_entry.id   cef7f0e531ba3dac87d6a7dfede53007
#
_cell.length_a   1.000
_cell.length_b   1.000
_cell.length_c   1.000
_cell.angle_alpha   90.00
_cell.angle_beta   90.00
_cell.angle_gamma   90.00
#
_symmetry.space_group_name_H-M   'P 1'
#
loop_
_entity.id
_entity.type
_entity.pdbx_description
1 polymer ?
#
loop_
_entity_poly.entity_id
_entity_poly.type
_entity_poly.pdbx_seq_one_letter_code
_entity_poly.pdbx_strand_id
1 'polypeptide(L)'
;MKIYKINFTLAKLFYQEFHRTNKPPVGHKVSYVGLLGDDWTFLTYADFLDLPGDWVKDLNDDIMIRSNDSGDPCIYTRGKIVGVCSIGRPVARWKDPGVYEITRICFNFWPQSNREKKYFSKLIRAAIDDFKSSHPVSKFVTYIHDNQSGRYLEYAGFKKDKHISYSKNDKGWGSRKNRSSSDLSSKYRFTREVA
;
A
#
# COMPACT_ATOMS: atom_id res chain seq x y z
N MET A 1 5.99 16.92 0.19
CA MET A 1 5.11 15.75 0.27
C MET A 1 4.76 15.53 1.71
N LYS A 2 3.49 15.59 2.01
CA LYS A 2 2.90 15.26 3.31
C LYS A 2 2.51 13.79 3.34
N ILE A 3 2.54 13.15 4.50
CA ILE A 3 2.21 11.73 4.65
C ILE A 3 1.28 11.59 5.84
N TYR A 4 0.18 10.87 5.64
CA TYR A 4 -0.88 10.70 6.62
C TYR A 4 -1.20 9.24 6.84
N LYS A 5 -1.49 8.87 8.09
CA LYS A 5 -2.17 7.62 8.39
C LYS A 5 -3.61 7.71 7.88
N ILE A 6 -4.07 6.65 7.26
CA ILE A 6 -5.44 6.52 6.80
C ILE A 6 -6.04 5.22 7.31
N ASN A 7 -7.35 5.21 7.48
CA ASN A 7 -8.06 4.00 7.87
C ASN A 7 -8.05 2.96 6.74
N PHE A 8 -8.36 1.71 7.11
CA PHE A 8 -8.29 0.60 6.16
C PHE A 8 -9.25 0.76 4.99
N THR A 9 -10.39 1.36 5.23
CA THR A 9 -11.41 1.44 4.20
C THR A 9 -11.06 2.49 3.15
N LEU A 10 -10.53 3.64 3.55
CA LEU A 10 -9.98 4.61 2.60
C LEU A 10 -8.83 3.99 1.78
N ALA A 11 -7.93 3.24 2.45
CA ALA A 11 -6.87 2.51 1.76
C ALA A 11 -7.42 1.48 0.77
N LYS A 12 -8.49 0.76 1.13
CA LYS A 12 -9.17 -0.22 0.26
C LYS A 12 -9.68 0.44 -1.02
N LEU A 13 -10.29 1.62 -0.92
CA LEU A 13 -10.77 2.36 -2.09
C LEU A 13 -9.62 2.69 -3.04
N PHE A 14 -8.52 3.22 -2.52
CA PHE A 14 -7.33 3.47 -3.35
C PHE A 14 -6.81 2.21 -4.04
N TYR A 15 -6.83 1.07 -3.36
CA TYR A 15 -6.40 -0.19 -3.98
C TYR A 15 -7.38 -0.69 -5.03
N GLN A 16 -8.67 -0.50 -4.84
CA GLN A 16 -9.68 -0.85 -5.83
C GLN A 16 -9.51 -0.03 -7.11
N GLU A 17 -9.22 1.25 -6.97
CA GLU A 17 -9.06 2.16 -8.11
C GLU A 17 -7.70 2.00 -8.81
N PHE A 18 -6.61 2.02 -8.07
CA PHE A 18 -5.28 2.18 -8.65
C PHE A 18 -4.43 0.91 -8.63
N HIS A 19 -4.81 -0.11 -7.86
CA HIS A 19 -3.99 -1.30 -7.78
C HIS A 19 -4.38 -2.35 -8.81
N ARG A 20 -3.39 -2.86 -9.53
CA ARG A 20 -3.54 -3.87 -10.59
C ARG A 20 -4.48 -5.04 -10.26
N THR A 21 -4.50 -5.49 -9.03
CA THR A 21 -5.32 -6.65 -8.61
C THR A 21 -6.62 -6.25 -7.94
N ASN A 22 -6.87 -4.97 -7.71
CA ASN A 22 -8.07 -4.41 -7.06
C ASN A 22 -8.47 -5.12 -5.74
N LYS A 23 -7.51 -5.80 -5.08
CA LYS A 23 -7.75 -6.55 -3.85
C LYS A 23 -7.13 -5.82 -2.65
N PRO A 24 -7.84 -5.76 -1.52
CA PRO A 24 -7.28 -5.20 -0.30
C PRO A 24 -6.12 -6.05 0.22
N PRO A 25 -5.19 -5.46 1.00
CA PRO A 25 -4.11 -6.20 1.62
C PRO A 25 -4.61 -7.17 2.70
N VAL A 26 -3.98 -8.33 2.78
CA VAL A 26 -4.21 -9.31 3.86
C VAL A 26 -3.28 -8.97 5.03
N GLY A 27 -3.75 -9.17 6.26
CA GLY A 27 -2.94 -8.95 7.46
C GLY A 27 -2.67 -7.47 7.79
N HIS A 28 -3.51 -6.57 7.28
CA HIS A 28 -3.40 -5.13 7.47
C HIS A 28 -3.30 -4.71 8.95
N LYS A 29 -2.42 -3.75 9.22
CA LYS A 29 -2.33 -3.04 10.51
C LYS A 29 -2.52 -1.54 10.35
N VAL A 30 -1.86 -0.93 9.38
CA VAL A 30 -1.91 0.51 9.13
C VAL A 30 -1.69 0.80 7.65
N SER A 31 -2.24 1.89 7.17
CA SER A 31 -2.00 2.42 5.83
C SER A 31 -1.59 3.88 5.89
N TYR A 32 -0.82 4.28 4.88
CA TYR A 32 -0.31 5.63 4.73
C TYR A 32 -0.57 6.12 3.31
N VAL A 33 -1.00 7.37 3.18
CA VAL A 33 -1.13 8.08 1.90
C VAL A 33 -0.10 9.20 1.83
N GLY A 34 0.49 9.38 0.66
CA GLY A 34 1.38 10.50 0.36
C GLY A 34 0.68 11.54 -0.52
N LEU A 35 0.69 12.81 -0.09
CA LEU A 35 0.13 13.95 -0.83
C LEU A 35 1.25 14.90 -1.27
N LEU A 36 1.18 15.40 -2.50
CA LEU A 36 2.14 16.33 -3.08
C LEU A 36 1.45 17.64 -3.50
N GLY A 37 1.97 18.76 -3.02
CA GLY A 37 1.38 20.09 -3.24
C GLY A 37 0.39 20.44 -2.13
N ASP A 38 -0.27 21.58 -2.29
CA ASP A 38 -1.22 22.13 -1.34
C ASP A 38 -2.56 22.52 -1.98
N ASP A 39 -2.69 22.36 -3.31
CA ASP A 39 -3.94 22.62 -4.04
C ASP A 39 -4.96 21.51 -3.79
N TRP A 40 -6.22 21.88 -3.66
CA TRP A 40 -7.29 20.90 -3.54
C TRP A 40 -7.50 20.15 -4.85
N THR A 41 -7.48 18.82 -4.76
CA THR A 41 -7.82 17.91 -5.86
C THR A 41 -8.96 17.00 -5.42
N PHE A 42 -9.75 16.54 -6.36
CA PHE A 42 -10.81 15.59 -6.07
C PHE A 42 -10.64 14.30 -6.88
N LEU A 43 -11.12 13.21 -6.31
CA LEU A 43 -11.23 11.91 -6.95
C LEU A 43 -12.69 11.50 -6.90
N THR A 44 -13.27 11.23 -8.04
CA THR A 44 -14.64 10.72 -8.14
C THR A 44 -14.60 9.20 -8.11
N TYR A 45 -15.44 8.59 -7.27
CA TYR A 45 -15.59 7.14 -7.23
C TYR A 45 -17.06 6.79 -7.45
N ALA A 46 -17.34 5.99 -8.47
CA ALA A 46 -18.68 5.51 -8.78
C ALA A 46 -19.24 4.54 -7.72
N ASP A 47 -18.36 3.89 -6.94
CA ASP A 47 -18.73 2.76 -6.06
C ASP A 47 -18.77 3.14 -4.56
N PHE A 48 -18.90 4.42 -4.22
CA PHE A 48 -18.97 4.87 -2.82
C PHE A 48 -20.34 4.62 -2.15
N LEU A 49 -21.30 4.07 -2.86
CA LEU A 49 -22.68 3.96 -2.42
C LEU A 49 -22.93 3.18 -1.14
N ASP A 50 -21.95 2.39 -0.66
CA ASP A 50 -22.05 1.57 0.55
C ASP A 50 -21.23 2.08 1.74
N LEU A 51 -20.82 3.35 1.74
CA LEU A 51 -20.04 3.89 2.85
C LEU A 51 -20.96 4.26 4.04
N PRO A 52 -20.68 3.77 5.27
CA PRO A 52 -21.43 4.16 6.46
C PRO A 52 -21.27 5.67 6.73
N GLY A 53 -22.33 6.35 7.16
CA GLY A 53 -22.37 7.81 7.37
C GLY A 53 -21.34 8.39 8.38
N ASP A 54 -20.60 7.54 9.09
CA ASP A 54 -19.60 7.96 10.11
C ASP A 54 -18.20 8.26 9.57
N TRP A 55 -18.02 8.23 8.29
CA TRP A 55 -16.72 8.30 7.59
C TRP A 55 -16.01 9.63 7.69
N VAL A 56 -16.75 10.71 7.88
CA VAL A 56 -16.20 12.07 7.90
C VAL A 56 -15.35 12.34 9.15
N LYS A 57 -15.50 11.52 10.20
CA LYS A 57 -14.85 11.77 11.51
C LYS A 57 -13.37 11.37 11.58
N ASP A 58 -12.90 10.48 10.70
CA ASP A 58 -11.54 9.93 10.77
C ASP A 58 -10.57 10.53 9.74
N LEU A 59 -11.01 11.54 9.01
CA LEU A 59 -10.20 12.23 8.03
C LEU A 59 -9.59 13.48 8.66
N ASN A 60 -8.35 13.75 8.30
CA ASN A 60 -7.67 14.97 8.74
C ASN A 60 -8.04 16.16 7.81
N ASP A 61 -7.62 17.37 8.19
CA ASP A 61 -7.93 18.62 7.48
C ASP A 61 -7.49 18.64 6.01
N ASP A 62 -6.63 17.72 5.59
CA ASP A 62 -6.11 17.61 4.23
C ASP A 62 -6.79 16.51 3.39
N ILE A 63 -7.73 15.74 3.99
CA ILE A 63 -8.47 14.66 3.29
C ILE A 63 -9.92 14.69 3.77
N MET A 64 -10.86 14.93 2.86
CA MET A 64 -12.28 15.03 3.16
C MET A 64 -13.11 14.20 2.17
N ILE A 65 -14.25 13.70 2.64
CA ILE A 65 -15.29 13.15 1.77
C ILE A 65 -16.45 14.17 1.73
N ARG A 66 -16.84 14.57 0.55
CA ARG A 66 -17.98 15.47 0.31
C ARG A 66 -18.72 15.02 -0.93
N SER A 67 -20.01 15.35 -1.02
CA SER A 67 -20.75 15.22 -2.29
C SER A 67 -20.28 16.29 -3.27
N ASN A 68 -20.19 15.90 -4.54
CA ASN A 68 -20.03 16.85 -5.65
C ASN A 68 -21.37 17.54 -5.96
N ASP A 69 -21.39 18.39 -6.96
CA ASP A 69 -22.60 19.13 -7.39
C ASP A 69 -23.72 18.20 -7.91
N SER A 70 -23.38 16.97 -8.31
CA SER A 70 -24.33 15.93 -8.73
C SER A 70 -24.84 15.07 -7.56
N GLY A 71 -24.34 15.31 -6.33
CA GLY A 71 -24.68 14.52 -5.15
C GLY A 71 -23.82 13.28 -4.95
N ASP A 72 -22.84 13.00 -5.87
CA ASP A 72 -21.98 11.83 -5.76
C ASP A 72 -20.88 12.05 -4.72
N PRO A 73 -20.57 11.05 -3.90
CA PRO A 73 -19.49 11.18 -2.93
C PRO A 73 -18.11 11.23 -3.62
N CYS A 74 -17.31 12.19 -3.22
CA CYS A 74 -15.96 12.41 -3.73
C CYS A 74 -14.95 12.53 -2.59
N ILE A 75 -13.74 12.03 -2.80
CA ILE A 75 -12.62 12.32 -1.91
C ILE A 75 -11.92 13.58 -2.39
N TYR A 76 -11.85 14.56 -1.52
CA TYR A 76 -11.07 15.77 -1.71
C TYR A 76 -9.77 15.65 -0.93
N THR A 77 -8.66 15.96 -1.56
CA THR A 77 -7.34 15.96 -0.91
C THR A 77 -6.63 17.27 -1.16
N ARG A 78 -6.00 17.82 -0.12
CA ARG A 78 -5.09 18.96 -0.28
C ARG A 78 -3.74 18.43 -0.76
N GLY A 79 -3.55 18.46 -2.05
CA GLY A 79 -2.41 17.90 -2.77
C GLY A 79 -2.74 16.65 -3.58
N LYS A 80 -1.96 16.46 -4.64
CA LYS A 80 -2.08 15.27 -5.52
C LYS A 80 -1.64 14.02 -4.77
N ILE A 81 -2.46 12.97 -4.83
CA ILE A 81 -2.12 11.68 -4.26
C ILE A 81 -0.96 11.05 -5.05
N VAL A 82 0.11 10.76 -4.35
CA VAL A 82 1.27 10.02 -4.88
C VAL A 82 1.00 8.53 -4.87
N GLY A 83 0.46 8.03 -3.77
CA GLY A 83 0.14 6.63 -3.61
C GLY A 83 -0.21 6.26 -2.17
N VAL A 84 -0.48 4.99 -1.98
CA VAL A 84 -0.82 4.38 -0.68
C VAL A 84 0.11 3.22 -0.39
N CYS A 85 0.55 3.12 0.86
CA CYS A 85 1.40 2.04 1.37
C CYS A 85 0.75 1.43 2.60
N SER A 86 0.55 0.11 2.61
CA SER A 86 0.02 -0.61 3.77
C SER A 86 1.08 -1.51 4.39
N ILE A 87 1.13 -1.50 5.72
CA ILE A 87 1.99 -2.36 6.54
C ILE A 87 1.10 -3.30 7.33
N GLY A 88 1.51 -4.55 7.44
CA GLY A 88 0.77 -5.57 8.16
C GLY A 88 1.62 -6.76 8.58
N ARG A 89 0.94 -7.82 9.03
CA ARG A 89 1.61 -9.08 9.34
C ARG A 89 2.03 -9.78 8.06
N PRO A 90 3.21 -10.39 8.00
CA PRO A 90 3.64 -11.15 6.84
C PRO A 90 2.67 -12.30 6.52
N VAL A 91 2.38 -12.48 5.23
CA VAL A 91 1.60 -13.63 4.75
C VAL A 91 2.38 -14.93 4.97
N ALA A 92 3.69 -14.91 4.74
CA ALA A 92 4.58 -16.00 5.09
C ALA A 92 4.81 -16.04 6.61
N ARG A 93 4.86 -17.25 7.19
CA ARG A 93 5.18 -17.39 8.60
C ARG A 93 6.66 -17.07 8.84
N TRP A 94 6.91 -16.08 9.67
CA TRP A 94 8.24 -15.76 10.20
C TRP A 94 8.29 -16.16 11.67
N LYS A 95 9.45 -16.70 12.11
CA LYS A 95 9.67 -17.06 13.52
C LYS A 95 9.81 -15.82 14.40
N ASP A 96 10.43 -14.77 13.86
CA ASP A 96 10.61 -13.50 14.54
C ASP A 96 9.31 -12.67 14.49
N PRO A 97 8.72 -12.35 15.64
CA PRO A 97 7.49 -11.53 15.72
C PRO A 97 7.70 -10.06 15.32
N GLY A 98 8.96 -9.59 15.31
CA GLY A 98 9.34 -8.26 14.86
C GLY A 98 9.38 -8.08 13.35
N VAL A 99 9.06 -9.12 12.56
CA VAL A 99 8.99 -9.02 11.11
C VAL A 99 7.62 -8.51 10.66
N TYR A 100 7.61 -7.45 9.86
CA TYR A 100 6.41 -6.88 9.26
C TYR A 100 6.53 -6.86 7.73
N GLU A 101 5.39 -6.89 7.05
CA GLU A 101 5.34 -6.87 5.59
C GLU A 101 4.73 -5.56 5.10
N ILE A 102 5.37 -4.94 4.10
CA ILE A 102 4.65 -3.99 3.27
C ILE A 102 3.76 -4.83 2.35
N THR A 103 2.51 -4.97 2.79
CA THR A 103 1.55 -5.91 2.20
C THR A 103 0.98 -5.40 0.89
N ARG A 104 0.99 -4.09 0.71
CA ARG A 104 0.50 -3.45 -0.50
C ARG A 104 1.13 -2.07 -0.70
N ILE A 105 1.51 -1.79 -1.93
CA ILE A 105 1.92 -0.47 -2.40
C ILE A 105 1.15 -0.20 -3.68
N CYS A 106 0.53 0.96 -3.75
CA CYS A 106 -0.17 1.42 -4.93
C CYS A 106 0.23 2.86 -5.21
N PHE A 107 0.52 3.18 -6.46
CA PHE A 107 0.85 4.52 -6.91
C PHE A 107 -0.22 5.00 -7.89
N ASN A 108 -0.62 6.27 -7.75
CA ASN A 108 -1.67 6.86 -8.57
C ASN A 108 -1.20 7.22 -9.99
N PHE A 109 0.10 7.18 -10.26
CA PHE A 109 0.64 7.50 -11.57
C PHE A 109 1.95 6.77 -11.84
N TRP A 110 2.27 6.56 -13.12
CA TRP A 110 3.59 6.11 -13.52
C TRP A 110 4.55 7.31 -13.51
N PRO A 111 5.68 7.21 -12.80
CA PRO A 111 6.63 8.31 -12.75
C PRO A 111 7.25 8.55 -14.11
N GLN A 112 7.08 9.75 -14.63
CA GLN A 112 7.67 10.20 -15.90
C GLN A 112 9.13 10.60 -15.74
N SER A 113 9.57 10.88 -14.52
CA SER A 113 10.92 11.35 -14.22
C SER A 113 11.57 10.63 -13.04
N ASN A 114 12.90 10.71 -12.94
CA ASN A 114 13.63 10.21 -11.78
C ASN A 114 13.28 10.97 -10.48
N ARG A 115 12.83 12.23 -10.59
CA ARG A 115 12.36 13.02 -9.45
C ARG A 115 11.09 12.43 -8.86
N GLU A 116 10.15 12.01 -9.70
CA GLU A 116 8.89 11.41 -9.26
C GLU A 116 9.09 10.03 -8.65
N LYS A 117 10.04 9.22 -9.17
CA LYS A 117 10.43 7.93 -8.56
C LYS A 117 10.90 8.09 -7.11
N LYS A 118 11.48 9.25 -6.74
CA LYS A 118 11.89 9.54 -5.36
C LYS A 118 10.69 9.69 -4.41
N TYR A 119 9.52 10.10 -4.88
CA TYR A 119 8.34 10.23 -4.01
C TYR A 119 7.85 8.87 -3.52
N PHE A 120 7.94 7.82 -4.33
CA PHE A 120 7.57 6.48 -3.94
C PHE A 120 8.45 5.96 -2.79
N SER A 121 9.75 6.11 -2.92
CA SER A 121 10.68 5.71 -1.85
C SER A 121 10.56 6.59 -0.60
N LYS A 122 10.17 7.88 -0.74
CA LYS A 122 9.87 8.76 0.40
C LYS A 122 8.62 8.29 1.15
N LEU A 123 7.54 7.94 0.44
CA LEU A 123 6.33 7.39 1.06
C LEU A 123 6.65 6.14 1.87
N ILE A 124 7.38 5.20 1.27
CA ILE A 124 7.74 3.93 1.93
C ILE A 124 8.60 4.20 3.17
N ARG A 125 9.63 5.05 3.06
CA ARG A 125 10.51 5.37 4.21
C ARG A 125 9.73 5.99 5.35
N ALA A 126 8.91 7.00 5.06
CA ALA A 126 8.14 7.67 6.10
C ALA A 126 7.09 6.75 6.75
N ALA A 127 6.45 5.87 5.97
CA ALA A 127 5.56 4.85 6.49
C ALA A 127 6.29 3.90 7.45
N ILE A 128 7.50 3.48 7.09
CA ILE A 128 8.37 2.63 7.93
C ILE A 128 8.79 3.37 9.20
N ASP A 129 9.23 4.62 9.08
CA ASP A 129 9.74 5.41 10.20
C ASP A 129 8.64 5.71 11.21
N ASP A 130 7.43 6.02 10.77
CA ASP A 130 6.29 6.19 11.65
C ASP A 130 5.84 4.86 12.28
N PHE A 131 5.80 3.78 11.52
CA PHE A 131 5.39 2.48 12.04
C PHE A 131 6.33 1.97 13.12
N LYS A 132 7.66 2.06 12.92
CA LYS A 132 8.65 1.62 13.88
C LYS A 132 8.66 2.44 15.18
N SER A 133 8.16 3.69 15.16
CA SER A 133 8.05 4.49 16.37
C SER A 133 7.05 3.95 17.39
N SER A 134 6.11 3.13 16.94
CA SER A 134 5.02 2.57 17.75
C SER A 134 4.99 1.03 17.82
N HIS A 135 5.90 0.36 17.13
CA HIS A 135 5.95 -1.11 17.08
C HIS A 135 7.39 -1.61 17.19
N PRO A 136 7.65 -2.72 17.91
CA PRO A 136 8.94 -3.37 17.92
C PRO A 136 9.16 -4.06 16.55
N VAL A 137 10.02 -3.48 15.73
CA VAL A 137 10.31 -3.96 14.38
C VAL A 137 11.79 -4.35 14.29
N SER A 138 12.06 -5.58 13.87
CA SER A 138 13.40 -6.07 13.52
C SER A 138 13.65 -5.96 12.01
N LYS A 139 12.59 -6.20 11.21
CA LYS A 139 12.71 -6.31 9.76
C LYS A 139 11.42 -6.00 9.03
N PHE A 140 11.54 -5.35 7.88
CA PHE A 140 10.47 -5.27 6.89
C PHE A 140 10.74 -6.19 5.70
N VAL A 141 9.67 -6.81 5.20
CA VAL A 141 9.69 -7.62 3.97
C VAL A 141 8.64 -7.11 2.99
N THR A 142 8.86 -7.34 1.70
CA THR A 142 7.83 -7.11 0.66
C THR A 142 8.11 -7.99 -0.54
N TYR A 143 7.10 -8.20 -1.37
CA TYR A 143 7.17 -9.05 -2.55
C TYR A 143 6.67 -8.29 -3.76
N ILE A 144 7.45 -8.32 -4.84
CA ILE A 144 7.05 -7.77 -6.14
C ILE A 144 7.16 -8.85 -7.20
N HIS A 145 6.43 -8.69 -8.31
CA HIS A 145 6.57 -9.59 -9.44
C HIS A 145 7.95 -9.47 -10.07
N ASP A 146 8.45 -10.55 -10.65
CA ASP A 146 9.78 -10.62 -11.24
C ASP A 146 9.98 -9.68 -12.44
N ASN A 147 8.91 -9.30 -13.12
CA ASN A 147 8.91 -8.30 -14.20
C ASN A 147 8.96 -6.85 -13.70
N GLN A 148 8.95 -6.62 -12.39
CA GLN A 148 9.04 -5.28 -11.79
C GLN A 148 10.48 -4.98 -11.35
N SER A 149 10.98 -3.78 -11.65
CA SER A 149 12.36 -3.41 -11.35
C SER A 149 12.70 -3.31 -9.86
N GLY A 150 11.72 -2.98 -9.01
CA GLY A 150 11.93 -2.81 -7.56
C GLY A 150 12.83 -1.63 -7.14
N ARG A 151 13.31 -0.81 -8.07
CA ARG A 151 14.25 0.30 -7.76
C ARG A 151 13.75 1.25 -6.68
N TYR A 152 12.45 1.50 -6.62
CA TYR A 152 11.87 2.34 -5.58
C TYR A 152 12.00 1.73 -4.18
N LEU A 153 12.04 0.39 -4.08
CA LEU A 153 12.32 -0.33 -2.84
C LEU A 153 13.80 -0.21 -2.46
N GLU A 154 14.70 -0.34 -3.43
CA GLU A 154 16.14 -0.17 -3.20
C GLU A 154 16.43 1.26 -2.69
N TYR A 155 15.83 2.29 -3.30
CA TYR A 155 15.90 3.66 -2.80
C TYR A 155 15.24 3.86 -1.43
N ALA A 156 14.32 2.99 -1.04
CA ALA A 156 13.75 2.96 0.31
C ALA A 156 14.59 2.14 1.30
N GLY A 157 15.77 1.64 0.90
CA GLY A 157 16.70 0.91 1.75
C GLY A 157 16.45 -0.59 1.82
N PHE A 158 15.61 -1.14 0.94
CA PHE A 158 15.45 -2.59 0.83
C PHE A 158 16.56 -3.21 -0.02
N LYS A 159 16.92 -4.42 0.31
CA LYS A 159 17.81 -5.27 -0.48
C LYS A 159 17.01 -6.41 -1.10
N LYS A 160 17.25 -6.69 -2.37
CA LYS A 160 16.74 -7.88 -3.05
C LYS A 160 17.38 -9.11 -2.41
N ASP A 161 16.56 -9.98 -1.85
CA ASP A 161 17.01 -11.07 -1.01
C ASP A 161 16.82 -12.44 -1.67
N LYS A 162 15.63 -12.70 -2.23
CA LYS A 162 15.30 -14.03 -2.75
C LYS A 162 14.40 -13.96 -3.97
N HIS A 163 14.67 -14.81 -4.98
CA HIS A 163 13.71 -15.13 -6.02
C HIS A 163 12.85 -16.31 -5.58
N ILE A 164 11.54 -16.17 -5.68
CA ILE A 164 10.55 -17.18 -5.36
C ILE A 164 9.89 -17.57 -6.67
N SER A 165 10.25 -18.75 -7.19
CA SER A 165 9.58 -19.35 -8.35
C SER A 165 8.52 -20.32 -7.87
N TYR A 166 7.38 -20.34 -8.53
CA TYR A 166 6.34 -21.34 -8.32
C TYR A 166 6.36 -22.33 -9.49
N SER A 167 6.44 -23.61 -9.17
CA SER A 167 6.27 -24.67 -10.16
C SER A 167 4.78 -24.81 -10.48
N LYS A 168 4.45 -25.17 -11.74
CA LYS A 168 3.08 -25.49 -12.14
C LYS A 168 2.45 -26.62 -11.31
N ASN A 169 3.29 -27.46 -10.67
CA ASN A 169 2.88 -28.58 -9.82
C ASN A 169 2.76 -28.19 -8.32
N ASP A 170 3.19 -26.99 -7.95
CA ASP A 170 2.95 -26.49 -6.62
C ASP A 170 1.44 -26.27 -6.45
N LYS A 171 0.78 -27.32 -5.95
CA LYS A 171 -0.63 -27.26 -5.50
C LYS A 171 -0.78 -26.30 -4.33
N GLY A 172 -0.12 -25.16 -4.35
CA GLY A 172 -0.09 -24.12 -3.33
C GLY A 172 -0.79 -24.59 -2.06
N TRP A 173 -0.46 -24.29 -0.92
CA TRP A 173 -1.00 -24.71 0.38
C TRP A 173 -2.42 -25.30 0.30
N GLY A 174 -2.54 -26.52 -0.24
CA GLY A 174 -3.80 -27.21 -0.61
C GLY A 174 -4.76 -27.51 0.55
N SER A 175 -4.42 -27.09 1.77
CA SER A 175 -5.26 -27.26 2.96
C SER A 175 -6.30 -26.15 3.18
N ARG A 176 -6.33 -25.10 2.35
CA ARG A 176 -7.30 -23.99 2.50
C ARG A 176 -8.22 -23.91 1.28
N LYS A 177 -9.37 -24.54 1.39
CA LYS A 177 -10.41 -24.70 0.33
C LYS A 177 -10.93 -23.39 -0.30
N ASN A 178 -10.66 -22.21 0.22
CA ASN A 178 -11.22 -20.92 -0.23
C ASN A 178 -10.18 -19.85 -0.58
N ARG A 179 -8.94 -20.20 -0.87
CA ARG A 179 -8.05 -19.23 -1.51
C ARG A 179 -8.36 -19.16 -2.99
N SER A 180 -8.93 -18.04 -3.42
CA SER A 180 -8.84 -17.64 -4.83
C SER A 180 -7.40 -17.89 -5.28
N SER A 181 -7.21 -18.46 -6.48
CA SER A 181 -5.93 -18.71 -7.08
C SER A 181 -5.01 -17.51 -6.83
N SER A 182 -4.19 -17.60 -5.77
CA SER A 182 -3.18 -16.60 -5.51
C SER A 182 -2.33 -16.57 -6.77
N ASP A 183 -2.08 -15.37 -7.27
CA ASP A 183 -1.19 -15.15 -8.39
C ASP A 183 0.11 -15.93 -8.15
N LEU A 184 0.23 -17.08 -8.83
CA LEU A 184 1.36 -18.01 -8.74
C LEU A 184 2.55 -17.53 -9.58
N SER A 185 2.56 -16.26 -10.02
CA SER A 185 3.70 -15.71 -10.72
C SER A 185 4.94 -15.64 -9.82
N SER A 186 6.09 -15.80 -10.44
CA SER A 186 7.37 -15.64 -9.78
C SER A 186 7.53 -14.25 -9.19
N LYS A 187 8.17 -14.17 -8.03
CA LYS A 187 8.33 -12.93 -7.27
C LYS A 187 9.74 -12.78 -6.74
N TYR A 188 10.18 -11.54 -6.61
CA TYR A 188 11.33 -11.20 -5.78
C TYR A 188 10.89 -10.77 -4.40
N ARG A 189 11.56 -11.31 -3.38
CA ARG A 189 11.48 -10.83 -2.02
C ARG A 189 12.52 -9.75 -1.82
N PHE A 190 12.10 -8.67 -1.19
CA PHE A 190 12.95 -7.60 -0.72
C PHE A 190 12.86 -7.51 0.79
N THR A 191 13.99 -7.24 1.44
CA THR A 191 14.10 -7.13 2.90
C THR A 191 14.80 -5.84 3.29
N ARG A 192 14.40 -5.25 4.41
CA ARG A 192 15.07 -4.12 5.05
C ARG A 192 15.19 -4.41 6.54
N GLU A 193 16.41 -4.56 7.04
CA GLU A 193 16.69 -4.64 8.47
C GLU A 193 16.42 -3.26 9.11
N VAL A 194 15.98 -3.28 10.36
CA VAL A 194 15.79 -2.08 11.17
C VAL A 194 16.81 -2.16 12.29
N ALA A 195 17.76 -1.25 12.25
CA ALA A 195 18.73 -1.07 13.33
C ALA A 195 18.07 -0.29 14.48
#